data_d7f7358e39fb202e5c7cfb8e8052410e
#
_entry.id   d7f7358e39fb202e5c7cfb8e8052410e
#
_cell.length_a   1.000
_cell.length_b   1.000
_cell.length_c   1.000
_cell.angle_alpha   90.00
_cell.angle_beta   90.00
_cell.angle_gamma   90.00
#
_symmetry.space_group_name_H-M   'P 1'
#
loop_
_entity.id
_entity.type
_entity.pdbx_description
1 polymer ?
#
loop_
_entity_poly.entity_id
_entity_poly.type
_entity_poly.pdbx_seq_one_letter_code
_entity_poly.pdbx_strand_id
1 'polypeptide(L)'
;MTEISPGSRVIRVTVVRLDRPRGPMRVGDWFEVHGSRLVIPEGKSICPYAFAAVAPVITLRQQDLPADHWFVRKPYIAGPDAQENLIMKVEAIPVEAAA
;
A
#
# COMPACT_ATOMS: atom_id res chain seq x y z
N MET A 1 -2.44 -21.33 -9.08
CA MET A 1 -2.06 -21.07 -8.57
C MET A 1 -2.16 -20.49 -7.71
N THR A 2 -2.13 -20.58 -7.23
CA THR A 2 -2.17 -20.17 -6.39
C THR A 2 -1.94 -19.14 -6.08
N GLU A 3 -2.23 -19.00 -5.90
CA GLU A 3 -2.49 -18.02 -5.23
C GLU A 3 -1.28 -17.38 -4.80
N ILE A 4 -1.07 -17.08 -3.64
CA ILE A 4 0.18 -16.50 -3.16
C ILE A 4 1.24 -17.58 -3.20
N SER A 5 2.26 -17.38 -4.03
CA SER A 5 3.38 -18.30 -4.07
C SER A 5 4.26 -18.13 -2.84
N PRO A 6 5.08 -19.12 -2.52
CA PRO A 6 6.01 -18.99 -1.41
C PRO A 6 6.87 -17.73 -1.57
N GLY A 7 7.01 -16.96 -0.52
CA GLY A 7 7.75 -15.72 -0.54
C GLY A 7 6.91 -14.49 -0.86
N SER A 8 5.74 -14.68 -1.47
CA SER A 8 4.84 -13.57 -1.70
C SER A 8 4.15 -13.15 -0.42
N ARG A 9 3.80 -11.88 -0.34
CA ARG A 9 3.20 -11.31 0.86
C ARG A 9 1.92 -10.59 0.50
N VAL A 10 1.01 -10.52 1.46
CA VAL A 10 -0.09 -9.57 1.39
C VAL A 10 0.50 -8.18 1.63
N ILE A 11 0.18 -7.25 0.76
CA ILE A 11 0.68 -5.89 0.87
C ILE A 11 -0.41 -5.02 1.45
N ARG A 12 -0.09 -4.27 2.50
CA ARG A 12 -0.99 -3.26 3.05
C ARG A 12 -0.40 -1.89 2.80
N VAL A 13 -1.22 -1.01 2.25
CA VAL A 13 -0.86 0.39 2.02
C VAL A 13 -1.69 1.25 2.96
N THR A 14 -1.03 2.02 3.80
CA THR A 14 -1.69 2.83 4.82
C THR A 14 -1.35 4.30 4.62
N VAL A 15 -2.35 5.17 4.69
CA VAL A 15 -2.14 6.61 4.64
C VAL A 15 -1.58 7.05 5.99
N VAL A 16 -0.33 7.52 5.99
CA VAL A 16 0.32 7.94 7.22
C VAL A 16 0.45 9.46 7.32
N ARG A 17 0.30 10.17 6.21
CA ARG A 17 0.30 11.64 6.21
C ARG A 17 -0.60 12.14 5.09
N LEU A 18 -1.37 13.19 5.38
CA LEU A 18 -2.27 13.80 4.40
C LEU A 18 -2.65 15.17 4.94
N ASP A 19 -1.97 16.20 4.45
CA ASP A 19 -2.11 17.54 5.03
C ASP A 19 -3.36 18.26 4.55
N ARG A 20 -3.66 18.17 3.26
CA ARG A 20 -4.79 18.87 2.64
C ARG A 20 -5.55 17.92 1.73
N PRO A 21 -6.39 17.05 2.33
CA PRO A 21 -7.10 16.05 1.53
C PRO A 21 -8.04 16.69 0.53
N ARG A 22 -8.00 16.20 -0.70
CA ARG A 22 -8.88 16.66 -1.77
C ARG A 22 -10.02 15.71 -2.04
N GLY A 23 -9.98 14.55 -1.46
CA GLY A 23 -10.99 13.52 -1.62
C GLY A 23 -11.36 12.92 -0.28
N PRO A 24 -12.00 11.75 -0.29
CA PRO A 24 -12.48 11.13 0.96
C PRO A 24 -11.42 10.44 1.80
N MET A 25 -10.20 10.24 1.26
CA MET A 25 -9.16 9.54 2.04
C MET A 25 -8.74 10.36 3.24
N ARG A 26 -8.38 9.66 4.31
CA ARG A 26 -7.93 10.27 5.57
C ARG A 26 -6.76 9.46 6.12
N VAL A 27 -5.97 10.09 6.98
CA VAL A 27 -4.88 9.41 7.68
C VAL A 27 -5.45 8.20 8.43
N GLY A 28 -4.79 7.07 8.28
CA GLY A 28 -5.24 5.81 8.86
C GLY A 28 -6.00 4.93 7.89
N ASP A 29 -6.49 5.48 6.78
CA ASP A 29 -7.13 4.66 5.77
C ASP A 29 -6.11 3.72 5.13
N TRP A 30 -6.59 2.56 4.69
CA TRP A 30 -5.70 1.53 4.14
C TRP A 30 -6.42 0.71 3.09
N PHE A 31 -5.64 0.07 2.26
CA PHE A 31 -6.12 -0.99 1.37
C PHE A 31 -5.05 -2.08 1.31
N GLU A 32 -5.44 -3.24 0.79
CA GLU A 32 -4.54 -4.38 0.70
C GLU A 32 -4.54 -4.96 -0.70
N VAL A 33 -3.43 -5.57 -1.05
CA VAL A 33 -3.30 -6.32 -2.30
C VAL A 33 -2.98 -7.76 -1.95
N HIS A 34 -3.90 -8.64 -2.29
CA HIS A 34 -3.78 -10.08 -2.05
C HIS A 34 -3.51 -10.74 -3.41
N GLY A 35 -2.23 -10.92 -3.75
CA GLY A 35 -1.88 -11.39 -5.07
C GLY A 35 -2.29 -10.37 -6.12
N SER A 36 -3.26 -10.71 -6.94
CA SER A 36 -3.78 -9.80 -7.97
C SER A 36 -5.15 -9.22 -7.61
N ARG A 37 -5.54 -9.30 -6.33
CA ARG A 37 -6.83 -8.83 -5.86
C ARG A 37 -6.67 -7.63 -4.94
N LEU A 38 -7.41 -6.57 -5.22
CA LEU A 38 -7.42 -5.36 -4.39
C LEU A 38 -8.54 -5.47 -3.37
N VAL A 39 -8.20 -5.28 -2.10
CA VAL A 39 -9.16 -5.35 -0.99
C VAL A 39 -9.27 -3.98 -0.34
N ILE A 40 -10.48 -3.41 -0.32
CA ILE A 40 -10.75 -2.10 0.25
C ILE A 40 -11.77 -2.30 1.37
N PRO A 41 -11.55 -1.69 2.55
CA PRO A 41 -12.55 -1.81 3.63
C PRO A 41 -13.91 -1.29 3.18
N GLU A 42 -14.95 -1.92 3.69
CA GLU A 42 -16.31 -1.53 3.38
C GLU A 42 -16.55 -0.06 3.73
N GLY A 43 -17.20 0.66 2.83
CA GLY A 43 -17.49 2.07 3.03
C GLY A 43 -16.33 3.01 2.72
N LYS A 44 -15.19 2.47 2.31
CA LYS A 44 -14.03 3.27 1.96
C LYS A 44 -13.81 3.28 0.47
N SER A 45 -13.01 4.24 0.01
CA SER A 45 -12.64 4.33 -1.39
C SER A 45 -11.19 4.77 -1.48
N ILE A 46 -10.61 4.59 -2.67
CA ILE A 46 -9.21 4.90 -2.90
C ILE A 46 -9.11 5.89 -4.04
N CYS A 47 -8.34 6.95 -3.81
CA CYS A 47 -8.04 7.92 -4.86
C CYS A 47 -7.24 7.22 -5.96
N PRO A 48 -7.67 7.34 -7.23
CA PRO A 48 -6.96 6.67 -8.33
C PRO A 48 -5.52 7.18 -8.48
N TYR A 49 -5.27 8.43 -8.16
CA TYR A 49 -3.92 8.99 -8.27
C TYR A 49 -3.01 8.48 -7.16
N ALA A 50 -3.56 8.26 -5.96
CA ALA A 50 -2.82 7.62 -4.89
C ALA A 50 -2.47 6.19 -5.25
N PHE A 51 -3.44 5.44 -5.80
CA PHE A 51 -3.19 4.07 -6.21
C PHE A 51 -2.14 4.03 -7.32
N ALA A 52 -2.24 4.92 -8.29
CA ALA A 52 -1.27 4.98 -9.39
C ALA A 52 0.15 5.21 -8.88
N ALA A 53 0.31 5.97 -7.80
CA ALA A 53 1.62 6.23 -7.24
C ALA A 53 2.26 4.98 -6.63
N VAL A 54 1.46 4.09 -6.02
CA VAL A 54 2.01 2.91 -5.36
C VAL A 54 2.00 1.67 -6.24
N ALA A 55 1.14 1.63 -7.26
CA ALA A 55 0.98 0.44 -8.08
C ALA A 55 2.31 -0.11 -8.62
N PRO A 56 3.24 0.73 -9.12
CA PRO A 56 4.49 0.21 -9.66
C PRO A 56 5.36 -0.52 -8.65
N VAL A 57 5.25 -0.22 -7.36
CA VAL A 57 6.12 -0.82 -6.34
C VAL A 57 5.44 -1.96 -5.60
N ILE A 58 4.14 -2.18 -5.82
CA ILE A 58 3.44 -3.27 -5.15
C ILE A 58 4.04 -4.62 -5.53
N THR A 59 4.27 -4.84 -6.82
CA THR A 59 4.85 -6.10 -7.28
C THR A 59 6.21 -6.36 -6.65
N LEU A 60 7.04 -5.33 -6.55
CA LEU A 60 8.33 -5.45 -5.89
C LEU A 60 8.14 -5.89 -4.44
N ARG A 61 7.23 -5.26 -3.73
CA ARG A 61 7.06 -5.54 -2.30
C ARG A 61 6.41 -6.89 -2.05
N GLN A 62 5.73 -7.46 -3.03
CA GLN A 62 5.18 -8.82 -2.93
C GLN A 62 6.28 -9.87 -2.94
N GLN A 63 7.49 -9.52 -3.34
CA GLN A 63 8.63 -10.42 -3.30
C GLN A 63 9.17 -10.51 -1.88
N ASP A 64 9.94 -11.57 -1.63
CA ASP A 64 10.57 -11.78 -0.33
C ASP A 64 11.88 -10.99 -0.30
N LEU A 65 11.81 -9.73 0.11
CA LEU A 65 12.96 -8.84 0.10
C LEU A 65 13.80 -9.02 1.35
N PRO A 66 15.14 -8.85 1.23
CA PRO A 66 16.00 -8.85 2.43
C PRO A 66 15.59 -7.74 3.39
N ALA A 67 15.83 -7.97 4.69
CA ALA A 67 15.46 -7.00 5.71
C ALA A 67 16.19 -5.66 5.54
N ASP A 68 17.37 -5.67 4.90
CA ASP A 68 18.14 -4.45 4.68
C ASP A 68 17.87 -3.79 3.33
N HIS A 69 16.90 -4.31 2.57
CA HIS A 69 16.50 -3.68 1.30
C HIS A 69 15.98 -2.27 1.60
N TRP A 70 16.34 -1.32 0.74
CA TRP A 70 16.00 0.09 0.98
C TRP A 70 14.49 0.30 1.15
N PHE A 71 13.66 -0.41 0.39
CA PHE A 71 12.22 -0.25 0.45
C PHE A 71 11.61 -0.88 1.69
N VAL A 72 12.29 -1.84 2.31
CA VAL A 72 11.88 -2.37 3.60
C VAL A 72 12.19 -1.38 4.72
N ARG A 73 13.33 -0.70 4.62
CA ARG A 73 13.76 0.27 5.63
C ARG A 73 13.04 1.62 5.52
N LYS A 74 12.66 2.01 4.28
CA LYS A 74 11.99 3.29 4.02
C LYS A 74 10.77 3.01 3.15
N PRO A 75 9.72 2.43 3.74
CA PRO A 75 8.58 1.91 2.96
C PRO A 75 7.53 2.96 2.63
N TYR A 76 7.94 4.15 2.22
CA TYR A 76 7.02 5.27 2.03
C TYR A 76 7.01 5.73 0.59
N ILE A 77 5.80 5.98 0.08
CA ILE A 77 5.58 6.48 -1.28
C ILE A 77 4.71 7.73 -1.17
N ALA A 78 5.12 8.78 -1.88
CA ALA A 78 4.37 10.03 -1.90
C ALA A 78 3.36 10.01 -3.04
N GLY A 79 2.21 10.64 -2.81
CA GLY A 79 1.25 10.90 -3.87
C GLY A 79 1.72 12.04 -4.77
N PRO A 80 1.06 12.23 -5.93
CA PRO A 80 1.54 13.20 -6.92
C PRO A 80 1.20 14.66 -6.62
N ASP A 81 0.27 14.92 -5.71
CA ASP A 81 -0.14 16.29 -5.40
C ASP A 81 0.67 16.80 -4.22
N ALA A 82 1.62 17.69 -4.49
CA ALA A 82 2.52 18.20 -3.46
C ALA A 82 1.78 18.98 -2.36
N GLN A 83 0.66 19.63 -2.71
CA GLN A 83 -0.10 20.39 -1.71
C GLN A 83 -0.85 19.46 -0.77
N GLU A 84 -1.33 18.35 -1.26
CA GLU A 84 -1.99 17.35 -0.45
C GLU A 84 -1.01 16.68 0.50
N ASN A 85 0.23 16.55 0.06
CA ASN A 85 1.33 15.95 0.83
C ASN A 85 0.96 14.56 1.36
N LEU A 86 0.44 13.74 0.47
CA LEU A 86 0.05 12.38 0.81
C LEU A 86 1.28 11.51 0.91
N ILE A 87 1.43 10.81 2.04
CA ILE A 87 2.47 9.81 2.23
C ILE A 87 1.79 8.50 2.62
N MET A 88 2.16 7.43 1.92
CA MET A 88 1.62 6.11 2.14
C MET A 88 2.73 5.17 2.55
N LYS A 89 2.45 4.34 3.55
CA LYS A 89 3.36 3.28 3.98
C LYS A 89 2.98 2.00 3.27
N VAL A 90 3.95 1.37 2.63
CA VAL A 90 3.73 0.11 1.88
C VAL A 90 4.48 -0.99 2.63
N GLU A 91 3.75 -1.94 3.20
CA GLU A 91 4.36 -2.98 4.01
C GLU A 91 3.80 -4.34 3.64
N ALA A 92 4.63 -5.36 3.85
CA ALA A 92 4.20 -6.74 3.72
C ALA A 92 3.73 -7.22 5.08
N ILE A 93 2.56 -7.83 5.12
CA ILE A 93 2.01 -8.34 6.36
C ILE A 93 1.76 -9.83 6.22
N PRO A 94 1.75 -10.57 7.35
CA PRO A 94 1.41 -12.00 7.31
C PRO A 94 -0.01 -12.19 6.81
N VAL A 95 -0.26 -13.32 6.16
CA VAL A 95 -1.60 -13.64 5.66
C VAL A 95 -2.63 -13.63 6.78
N GLU A 96 -2.26 -14.11 7.97
CA GLU A 96 -3.18 -14.15 9.09
C GLU A 96 -3.50 -12.76 9.66
N ALA A 97 -2.73 -11.74 9.32
CA ALA A 97 -3.02 -10.37 9.72
C ALA A 97 -3.81 -9.60 8.66
N ALA A 98 -4.06 -10.23 7.52
CA ALA A 98 -4.76 -9.58 6.40
C ALA A 98 -6.26 -9.51 6.67
N ALA A 99 -6.89 -8.52 6.04
CA ALA A 99 -8.34 -8.37 6.13
C ALA A 99 -9.07 -9.46 5.35
#